data_c781bc0b0c71ac142723541a62a49ceb
#
_entry.id   c781bc0b0c71ac142723541a62a49ceb
#
_cell.length_a   1.000
_cell.length_b   1.000
_cell.length_c   1.000
_cell.angle_alpha   90.00
_cell.angle_beta   90.00
_cell.angle_gamma   90.00
#
_symmetry.space_group_name_H-M   'P 1'
#
loop_
_entity.id
_entity.type
_entity.pdbx_description
1 polymer ?
#
loop_
_entity_poly.entity_id
_entity_poly.type
_entity_poly.pdbx_seq_one_letter_code
_entity_poly.pdbx_strand_id
1 'polypeptide(L)'
;YTGGTLENPSYERICRGDTNHAEAVLVNFDETIVSYDKLLDIYFASHNPTTLNRQGPDIGTQYRSAIFTANEEQEAAALAKIRQINESGIYRTPVVTQVLPEQTFYPAEEYHQKYLAKRGKSKCSIFDNKETDKAEKDKTDHEWRELLTPEQYRILREKGTEKPFSGSLLHIDEDGIFVCGACGNPIFISDSKFDSGSGWPSFDEAIPGSVSLVPDFSHGMSRTEVI
;
A
#
# COMPACT_ATOMS: atom_id res chain seq x y z
N TYR A 1 -1.66 -0.54 20.88
CA TYR A 1 -2.63 -1.63 20.92
C TYR A 1 -4.01 -1.08 21.24
N THR A 2 -5.04 -1.52 20.54
CA THR A 2 -6.42 -1.09 20.78
C THR A 2 -7.42 -2.15 20.32
N GLY A 3 -8.70 -2.01 20.70
CA GLY A 3 -9.78 -2.88 20.24
C GLY A 3 -9.91 -4.21 20.96
N GLY A 4 -9.14 -4.45 22.01
CA GLY A 4 -9.18 -5.65 22.82
C GLY A 4 -9.80 -5.42 24.21
N THR A 5 -9.83 -6.47 25.01
CA THR A 5 -10.48 -6.48 26.33
C THR A 5 -9.51 -6.43 27.50
N LEU A 6 -8.22 -6.66 27.26
CA LEU A 6 -7.20 -6.65 28.30
C LEU A 6 -6.72 -5.21 28.57
N GLU A 7 -6.81 -4.77 29.83
CA GLU A 7 -6.25 -3.50 30.24
C GLU A 7 -4.72 -3.57 30.33
N ASN A 8 -4.05 -2.51 29.86
CA ASN A 8 -2.59 -2.40 29.88
C ASN A 8 -1.87 -3.65 29.35
N PRO A 9 -2.15 -4.06 28.10
CA PRO A 9 -1.56 -5.25 27.51
C PRO A 9 -0.05 -5.08 27.34
N SER A 10 0.73 -6.14 27.60
CA SER A 10 2.14 -6.19 27.23
C SER A 10 2.31 -6.81 25.84
N TYR A 11 3.41 -6.50 25.17
CA TYR A 11 3.77 -7.10 23.88
C TYR A 11 3.67 -8.63 23.88
N GLU A 12 4.18 -9.28 24.93
CA GLU A 12 4.13 -10.74 25.04
C GLU A 12 2.69 -11.29 25.05
N ARG A 13 1.75 -10.54 25.66
CA ARG A 13 0.33 -10.92 25.67
C ARG A 13 -0.32 -10.68 24.31
N ILE A 14 0.06 -9.59 23.63
CA ILE A 14 -0.39 -9.33 22.26
C ILE A 14 0.08 -10.45 21.31
N CYS A 15 1.35 -10.83 21.37
CA CYS A 15 1.92 -11.90 20.55
C CYS A 15 1.22 -13.26 20.75
N ARG A 16 0.65 -13.53 21.92
CA ARG A 16 -0.13 -14.76 22.14
C ARG A 16 -1.46 -14.78 21.41
N GLY A 17 -1.96 -13.62 20.96
CA GLY A 17 -3.22 -13.50 20.22
C GLY A 17 -4.49 -13.69 21.06
N ASP A 18 -4.38 -13.70 22.40
CA ASP A 18 -5.47 -13.96 23.35
C ASP A 18 -6.11 -12.70 23.93
N THR A 19 -5.66 -11.51 23.54
CA THR A 19 -6.11 -10.22 24.05
C THR A 19 -7.17 -9.55 23.21
N ASN A 20 -7.36 -10.01 22.00
CA ASN A 20 -8.19 -9.41 20.96
C ASN A 20 -7.81 -7.96 20.59
N HIS A 21 -6.65 -7.45 21.04
CA HIS A 21 -6.12 -6.18 20.57
C HIS A 21 -5.60 -6.30 19.13
N ALA A 22 -5.70 -5.20 18.38
CA ALA A 22 -4.96 -5.01 17.15
C ALA A 22 -3.69 -4.20 17.42
N GLU A 23 -2.62 -4.50 16.68
CA GLU A 23 -1.51 -3.58 16.52
C GLU A 23 -1.99 -2.42 15.64
N ALA A 24 -1.87 -1.20 16.15
CA ALA A 24 -2.46 -0.04 15.51
C ALA A 24 -1.56 1.19 15.62
N VAL A 25 -1.72 2.11 14.67
CA VAL A 25 -1.09 3.43 14.69
C VAL A 25 -2.15 4.46 15.04
N LEU A 26 -1.90 5.26 16.07
CA LEU A 26 -2.72 6.42 16.39
C LEU A 26 -2.25 7.62 15.56
N VAL A 27 -3.15 8.18 14.75
CA VAL A 27 -2.86 9.34 13.89
C VAL A 27 -3.62 10.55 14.41
N ASN A 28 -2.90 11.57 14.87
CA ASN A 28 -3.45 12.90 15.11
C ASN A 28 -3.14 13.78 13.91
N PHE A 29 -4.13 14.34 13.28
CA PHE A 29 -3.97 15.11 12.06
C PHE A 29 -4.78 16.41 12.08
N ASP A 30 -4.36 17.38 11.28
CA ASP A 30 -5.06 18.64 11.02
C ASP A 30 -5.79 18.51 9.69
N GLU A 31 -7.11 18.57 9.73
CA GLU A 31 -7.98 18.43 8.55
C GLU A 31 -7.77 19.55 7.52
N THR A 32 -7.19 20.68 7.93
CA THR A 32 -6.84 21.76 6.99
C THR A 32 -5.58 21.44 6.17
N ILE A 33 -4.78 20.48 6.63
CA ILE A 33 -3.52 20.06 5.99
C ILE A 33 -3.73 18.74 5.22
N VAL A 34 -4.37 17.76 5.83
CA VAL A 34 -4.63 16.45 5.22
C VAL A 34 -6.06 16.00 5.55
N SER A 35 -6.82 15.62 4.53
CA SER A 35 -8.18 15.13 4.74
C SER A 35 -8.17 13.69 5.27
N TYR A 36 -9.26 13.32 5.98
CA TYR A 36 -9.44 11.94 6.43
C TYR A 36 -9.51 10.95 5.26
N ASP A 37 -10.11 11.33 4.13
CA ASP A 37 -10.17 10.51 2.91
C ASP A 37 -8.77 10.20 2.38
N LYS A 38 -7.85 11.18 2.41
CA LYS A 38 -6.44 10.95 2.03
C LYS A 38 -5.72 10.01 2.99
N LEU A 39 -6.03 10.05 4.29
CA LEU A 39 -5.50 9.09 5.25
C LEU A 39 -6.04 7.68 4.98
N LEU A 40 -7.29 7.53 4.57
CA LEU A 40 -7.86 6.25 4.14
C LEU A 40 -7.16 5.72 2.89
N ASP A 41 -6.87 6.57 1.90
CA ASP A 41 -6.10 6.16 0.72
C ASP A 41 -4.74 5.58 1.12
N ILE A 42 -4.03 6.29 1.99
CA ILE A 42 -2.72 5.86 2.50
C ILE A 42 -2.83 4.54 3.26
N TYR A 43 -3.85 4.42 4.11
CA TYR A 43 -4.08 3.20 4.89
C TYR A 43 -4.30 1.99 3.99
N PHE A 44 -5.20 2.08 3.01
CA PHE A 44 -5.48 0.97 2.10
C PHE A 44 -4.34 0.69 1.11
N ALA A 45 -3.47 1.66 0.84
CA ALA A 45 -2.26 1.47 0.05
C ALA A 45 -1.09 0.86 0.83
N SER A 46 -1.16 0.86 2.18
CA SER A 46 -0.03 0.44 3.02
C SER A 46 -0.04 -1.04 3.40
N HIS A 47 -1.10 -1.79 3.09
CA HIS A 47 -1.24 -3.20 3.48
C HIS A 47 -2.26 -3.92 2.59
N ASN A 48 -2.31 -5.25 2.67
CA ASN A 48 -3.35 -6.03 2.00
C ASN A 48 -4.62 -6.09 2.86
N PRO A 49 -5.72 -5.38 2.49
CA PRO A 49 -6.94 -5.33 3.29
C PRO A 49 -7.86 -6.54 3.11
N THR A 50 -7.48 -7.54 2.31
CA THR A 50 -8.32 -8.69 1.98
C THR A 50 -7.96 -9.96 2.76
N THR A 51 -6.87 -9.93 3.53
CA THR A 51 -6.41 -11.07 4.32
C THR A 51 -6.98 -11.04 5.75
N LEU A 52 -7.75 -12.07 6.11
CA LEU A 52 -8.36 -12.16 7.42
C LEU A 52 -7.31 -12.52 8.49
N ASN A 53 -7.20 -11.70 9.54
CA ASN A 53 -6.28 -11.91 10.68
C ASN A 53 -4.84 -12.21 10.24
N ARG A 54 -4.38 -11.52 9.21
CA ARG A 54 -3.04 -11.73 8.66
C ARG A 54 -2.56 -10.48 7.94
N GLN A 55 -1.26 -10.20 8.04
CA GLN A 55 -0.58 -9.21 7.21
C GLN A 55 0.80 -9.77 6.81
N GLY A 56 0.97 -10.06 5.51
CA GLY A 56 2.17 -10.72 5.02
C GLY A 56 2.46 -12.04 5.77
N PRO A 57 3.67 -12.22 6.33
CA PRO A 57 4.03 -13.43 7.10
C PRO A 57 3.36 -13.49 8.48
N ASP A 58 2.87 -12.36 9.01
CA ASP A 58 2.33 -12.27 10.35
C ASP A 58 0.90 -12.77 10.43
N ILE A 59 0.65 -13.82 11.23
CA ILE A 59 -0.65 -14.46 11.37
C ILE A 59 -1.15 -14.31 12.82
N GLY A 60 -2.34 -13.78 12.99
CA GLY A 60 -3.01 -13.58 14.27
C GLY A 60 -4.02 -12.45 14.25
N THR A 61 -4.96 -12.45 15.20
CA THR A 61 -6.00 -11.41 15.32
C THR A 61 -5.41 -10.01 15.55
N GLN A 62 -4.21 -9.92 16.11
CA GLN A 62 -3.47 -8.68 16.33
C GLN A 62 -3.04 -8.02 15.02
N TYR A 63 -2.91 -8.76 13.92
CA TYR A 63 -2.52 -8.28 12.60
C TYR A 63 -3.70 -8.10 11.64
N ARG A 64 -4.92 -8.10 12.18
CA ARG A 64 -6.12 -7.88 11.36
C ARG A 64 -6.17 -6.47 10.81
N SER A 65 -6.71 -6.33 9.62
CA SER A 65 -7.03 -5.03 9.05
C SER A 65 -8.21 -4.40 9.81
N ALA A 66 -7.98 -3.26 10.46
CA ALA A 66 -9.01 -2.56 11.23
C ALA A 66 -8.81 -1.03 11.23
N ILE A 67 -9.91 -0.30 11.19
CA ILE A 67 -9.96 1.16 11.36
C ILE A 67 -10.78 1.45 12.61
N PHE A 68 -10.21 2.23 13.53
CA PHE A 68 -10.90 2.69 14.73
C PHE A 68 -11.25 4.17 14.54
N THR A 69 -12.53 4.48 14.51
CA THR A 69 -13.07 5.78 14.13
C THR A 69 -13.47 6.61 15.35
N ALA A 70 -13.12 7.89 15.38
CA ALA A 70 -13.42 8.80 16.48
C ALA A 70 -14.88 9.31 16.46
N ASN A 71 -15.56 9.23 15.32
CA ASN A 71 -16.93 9.72 15.15
C ASN A 71 -17.66 9.02 14.00
N GLU A 72 -18.97 9.26 13.87
CA GLU A 72 -19.83 8.68 12.84
C GLU A 72 -19.44 9.13 11.42
N GLU A 73 -18.88 10.33 11.26
CA GLU A 73 -18.46 10.85 9.94
C GLU A 73 -17.25 10.05 9.42
N GLN A 74 -16.29 9.77 10.30
CA GLN A 74 -15.15 8.92 9.96
C GLN A 74 -15.59 7.48 9.67
N GLU A 75 -16.54 6.94 10.45
CA GLU A 75 -17.10 5.61 10.20
C GLU A 75 -17.76 5.54 8.82
N ALA A 76 -18.61 6.51 8.50
CA ALA A 76 -19.31 6.57 7.22
C ALA A 76 -18.33 6.67 6.05
N ALA A 77 -17.27 7.50 6.18
CA ALA A 77 -16.24 7.66 5.16
C ALA A 77 -15.42 6.36 4.96
N ALA A 78 -15.02 5.69 6.05
CA ALA A 78 -14.30 4.43 5.99
C ALA A 78 -15.13 3.33 5.30
N LEU A 79 -16.41 3.21 5.65
CA LEU A 79 -17.32 2.24 5.02
C LEU A 79 -17.58 2.58 3.55
N ALA A 80 -17.64 3.87 3.18
CA ALA A 80 -17.77 4.30 1.79
C ALA A 80 -16.52 3.94 0.98
N LYS A 81 -15.33 4.14 1.56
CA LYS A 81 -14.05 3.77 0.92
C LYS A 81 -13.96 2.27 0.69
N ILE A 82 -14.35 1.45 1.66
CA ILE A 82 -14.39 -0.03 1.50
C ILE A 82 -15.32 -0.43 0.36
N ARG A 83 -16.50 0.17 0.26
CA ARG A 83 -17.43 -0.10 -0.87
C ARG A 83 -16.79 0.27 -2.20
N GLN A 84 -16.20 1.47 -2.30
CA GLN A 84 -15.52 1.94 -3.50
C GLN A 84 -14.41 0.98 -3.94
N ILE A 85 -13.58 0.50 -3.00
CA ILE A 85 -12.51 -0.46 -3.29
C ILE A 85 -13.09 -1.79 -3.79
N ASN A 86 -14.11 -2.32 -3.13
CA ASN A 86 -14.76 -3.57 -3.55
C ASN A 86 -15.41 -3.45 -4.94
N GLU A 87 -16.06 -2.32 -5.24
CA GLU A 87 -16.70 -2.06 -6.53
C GLU A 87 -15.69 -1.81 -7.66
N SER A 88 -14.49 -1.35 -7.33
CA SER A 88 -13.43 -1.13 -8.31
C SER A 88 -12.87 -2.42 -8.92
N GLY A 89 -13.05 -3.56 -8.23
CA GLY A 89 -12.52 -4.85 -8.68
C GLY A 89 -10.99 -4.96 -8.65
N ILE A 90 -10.31 -4.06 -7.93
CA ILE A 90 -8.85 -4.07 -7.79
C ILE A 90 -8.39 -5.34 -7.08
N TYR A 91 -9.11 -5.75 -6.03
CA TYR A 91 -8.86 -7.02 -5.35
C TYR A 91 -9.79 -8.12 -5.84
N ARG A 92 -9.28 -9.35 -5.96
CA ARG A 92 -10.09 -10.54 -6.31
C ARG A 92 -11.04 -10.97 -5.20
N THR A 93 -10.68 -10.67 -3.97
CA THR A 93 -11.45 -11.00 -2.77
C THR A 93 -11.92 -9.72 -2.08
N PRO A 94 -13.07 -9.75 -1.43
CA PRO A 94 -13.57 -8.56 -0.74
C PRO A 94 -12.63 -8.07 0.36
N VAL A 95 -12.63 -6.76 0.59
CA VAL A 95 -11.97 -6.12 1.74
C VAL A 95 -12.60 -6.66 3.03
N VAL A 96 -11.76 -7.11 3.96
CA VAL A 96 -12.14 -7.63 5.28
C VAL A 96 -11.84 -6.66 6.43
N THR A 97 -11.44 -5.44 6.11
CA THR A 97 -11.16 -4.39 7.09
C THR A 97 -12.36 -4.15 7.99
N GLN A 98 -12.15 -4.26 9.31
CA GLN A 98 -13.17 -3.95 10.31
C GLN A 98 -13.20 -2.44 10.54
N VAL A 99 -14.38 -1.84 10.57
CA VAL A 99 -14.57 -0.45 11.01
C VAL A 99 -15.26 -0.48 12.37
N LEU A 100 -14.61 0.06 13.37
CA LEU A 100 -14.99 -0.04 14.78
C LEU A 100 -14.92 1.35 15.44
N PRO A 101 -15.73 1.67 16.44
CA PRO A 101 -15.54 2.88 17.21
C PRO A 101 -14.20 2.85 17.95
N GLU A 102 -13.62 4.02 18.17
CA GLU A 102 -12.38 4.14 18.95
C GLU A 102 -12.53 3.52 20.34
N GLN A 103 -11.48 2.92 20.81
CA GLN A 103 -11.37 2.31 22.13
C GLN A 103 -10.07 2.78 22.78
N THR A 104 -9.88 2.44 24.04
CA THR A 104 -8.66 2.78 24.77
C THR A 104 -7.42 2.35 23.97
N PHE A 105 -6.56 3.32 23.68
CA PHE A 105 -5.30 3.10 23.00
C PHE A 105 -4.18 2.96 24.01
N TYR A 106 -3.47 1.85 23.97
CA TYR A 106 -2.31 1.57 24.79
C TYR A 106 -1.03 1.71 23.96
N PRO A 107 -0.16 2.68 24.26
CA PRO A 107 1.11 2.80 23.53
C PRO A 107 1.93 1.51 23.64
N ALA A 108 2.49 1.08 22.52
CA ALA A 108 3.46 0.00 22.53
C ALA A 108 4.75 0.44 23.23
N GLU A 109 5.55 -0.52 23.65
CA GLU A 109 6.79 -0.32 24.38
C GLU A 109 7.77 0.57 23.62
N GLU A 110 8.60 1.33 24.33
CA GLU A 110 9.50 2.33 23.74
C GLU A 110 10.43 1.75 22.66
N TYR A 111 10.81 0.48 22.76
CA TYR A 111 11.66 -0.14 21.73
C TYR A 111 10.94 -0.38 20.39
N HIS A 112 9.61 -0.41 20.37
CA HIS A 112 8.80 -0.46 19.16
C HIS A 112 8.57 0.94 18.55
N GLN A 113 8.65 2.01 19.38
CA GLN A 113 8.43 3.35 18.88
C GLN A 113 9.57 3.78 17.94
N LYS A 114 9.21 4.25 16.74
CA LYS A 114 10.18 4.69 15.71
C LYS A 114 11.23 3.62 15.38
N TYR A 115 10.82 2.35 15.34
CA TYR A 115 11.70 1.18 15.23
C TYR A 115 12.69 1.28 14.07
N LEU A 116 12.20 1.64 12.86
CA LEU A 116 13.06 1.78 11.68
C LEU A 116 14.04 2.95 11.81
N ALA A 117 13.58 4.10 12.34
CA ALA A 117 14.42 5.26 12.54
C ALA A 117 15.56 4.99 13.53
N LYS A 118 15.29 4.28 14.62
CA LYS A 118 16.29 3.88 15.62
C LYS A 118 17.37 2.94 15.05
N ARG A 119 17.08 2.24 13.95
CA ARG A 119 18.02 1.33 13.27
C ARG A 119 18.72 1.95 12.07
N GLY A 120 18.65 3.26 11.90
CA GLY A 120 19.27 3.97 10.78
C GLY A 120 18.63 3.69 9.42
N LYS A 121 17.52 2.94 9.39
CA LYS A 121 16.68 2.79 8.23
C LYS A 121 15.75 3.99 8.21
N SER A 122 16.22 5.07 7.59
CA SER A 122 15.39 6.24 7.40
C SER A 122 14.29 5.89 6.40
N LYS A 123 13.06 6.08 6.84
CA LYS A 123 11.82 6.20 6.09
C LYS A 123 11.26 4.92 5.48
N CYS A 124 10.08 4.60 5.94
CA CYS A 124 9.05 4.03 5.09
C CYS A 124 8.89 5.02 3.92
N SER A 125 9.42 4.70 2.76
CA SER A 125 9.43 5.56 1.56
C SER A 125 8.03 5.84 1.01
N ILE A 126 6.98 5.34 1.67
CA ILE A 126 5.57 5.56 1.35
C ILE A 126 5.16 7.04 1.50
N PHE A 127 5.91 7.86 2.27
CA PHE A 127 5.45 9.20 2.67
C PHE A 127 6.36 10.36 2.31
N ASP A 128 7.34 10.18 1.44
CA ASP A 128 8.08 11.32 0.85
C ASP A 128 7.34 11.92 -0.36
N ASN A 129 6.02 11.85 -0.41
CA ASN A 129 5.25 12.68 -1.33
C ASN A 129 5.24 14.12 -0.79
N LYS A 130 6.33 14.86 -1.07
CA LYS A 130 6.24 16.29 -1.28
C LYS A 130 5.19 16.51 -2.38
N GLU A 131 4.28 17.47 -2.16
CA GLU A 131 3.44 18.19 -3.13
C GLU A 131 3.76 18.00 -4.64
N THR A 132 3.81 16.74 -5.14
CA THR A 132 4.19 16.44 -6.52
C THR A 132 3.02 15.97 -7.36
N ASP A 133 1.84 15.78 -6.77
CA ASP A 133 0.73 15.09 -7.43
C ASP A 133 0.10 15.83 -8.61
N LYS A 134 0.46 17.08 -8.88
CA LYS A 134 -0.01 17.79 -10.08
C LYS A 134 1.10 18.17 -11.05
N ALA A 135 2.30 18.48 -10.56
CA ALA A 135 3.41 18.94 -11.38
C ALA A 135 4.13 17.83 -12.16
N GLU A 136 4.02 16.56 -11.73
CA GLU A 136 4.73 15.46 -12.39
C GLU A 136 3.99 14.85 -13.57
N LYS A 137 2.65 14.94 -13.61
CA LYS A 137 1.88 14.50 -14.80
C LYS A 137 2.04 15.42 -16.02
N ASP A 138 2.47 16.65 -15.80
CA ASP A 138 2.56 17.68 -16.85
C ASP A 138 4.00 17.94 -17.33
N LYS A 139 4.99 17.10 -16.96
CA LYS A 139 6.35 17.24 -17.48
C LYS A 139 6.38 17.01 -18.99
N THR A 140 7.10 17.87 -19.69
CA THR A 140 7.36 17.74 -21.12
C THR A 140 8.25 16.52 -21.41
N ASP A 141 8.23 16.01 -22.62
CA ASP A 141 9.11 14.92 -23.05
C ASP A 141 10.61 15.25 -22.87
N HIS A 142 10.96 16.54 -22.99
CA HIS A 142 12.32 17.01 -22.77
C HIS A 142 12.74 16.82 -21.30
N GLU A 143 11.90 17.23 -20.35
CA GLU A 143 12.15 17.07 -18.91
C GLU A 143 12.24 15.60 -18.48
N TRP A 144 11.41 14.73 -19.09
CA TRP A 144 11.52 13.30 -18.85
C TRP A 144 12.83 12.70 -19.37
N ARG A 145 13.35 13.18 -20.52
CA ARG A 145 14.63 12.73 -21.06
C ARG A 145 15.84 13.16 -20.22
N GLU A 146 15.73 14.25 -19.48
CA GLU A 146 16.77 14.71 -18.54
C GLU A 146 16.75 13.93 -17.23
N LEU A 147 15.57 13.48 -16.79
CA LEU A 147 15.38 12.78 -15.51
C LEU A 147 15.63 11.27 -15.61
N LEU A 148 15.30 10.65 -16.72
CA LEU A 148 15.37 9.21 -16.92
C LEU A 148 16.62 8.82 -17.70
N THR A 149 17.17 7.64 -17.40
CA THR A 149 18.16 7.07 -18.31
C THR A 149 17.54 6.79 -19.69
N PRO A 150 18.33 6.70 -20.78
CA PRO A 150 17.78 6.41 -22.11
C PRO A 150 16.94 5.11 -22.15
N GLU A 151 17.33 4.09 -21.37
CA GLU A 151 16.59 2.83 -21.29
C GLU A 151 15.27 2.99 -20.52
N GLN A 152 15.29 3.67 -19.37
CA GLN A 152 14.08 3.98 -18.63
C GLN A 152 13.11 4.82 -19.45
N TYR A 153 13.62 5.83 -20.18
CA TYR A 153 12.78 6.66 -21.06
C TYR A 153 12.13 5.82 -22.14
N ARG A 154 12.89 4.97 -22.83
CA ARG A 154 12.37 4.06 -23.85
C ARG A 154 11.26 3.14 -23.31
N ILE A 155 11.43 2.59 -22.11
CA ILE A 155 10.44 1.69 -21.50
C ILE A 155 9.20 2.45 -21.02
N LEU A 156 9.41 3.53 -20.25
CA LEU A 156 8.33 4.20 -19.53
C LEU A 156 7.57 5.23 -20.37
N ARG A 157 8.19 5.78 -21.42
CA ARG A 157 7.61 6.86 -22.25
C ARG A 157 7.37 6.46 -23.70
N GLU A 158 8.18 5.57 -24.24
CA GLU A 158 8.08 5.12 -25.64
C GLU A 158 7.47 3.71 -25.79
N LYS A 159 6.83 3.18 -24.71
CA LYS A 159 6.19 1.86 -24.68
C LYS A 159 7.15 0.71 -25.01
N GLY A 160 8.43 0.88 -24.69
CA GLY A 160 9.43 -0.17 -24.85
C GLY A 160 9.28 -1.27 -23.79
N THR A 161 9.94 -2.39 -24.04
CA THR A 161 9.99 -3.52 -23.09
C THR A 161 11.45 -3.91 -22.89
N GLU A 162 11.83 -4.21 -21.65
CA GLU A 162 13.14 -4.80 -21.37
C GLU A 162 13.21 -6.25 -21.87
N LYS A 163 14.43 -6.80 -22.02
CA LYS A 163 14.58 -8.19 -22.43
C LYS A 163 14.08 -9.13 -21.32
N PRO A 164 13.43 -10.26 -21.67
CA PRO A 164 13.01 -11.23 -20.66
C PRO A 164 14.22 -11.74 -19.88
N PHE A 165 14.04 -11.98 -18.58
CA PHE A 165 15.06 -12.46 -17.63
C PHE A 165 16.25 -11.50 -17.40
N SER A 166 16.14 -10.21 -17.78
CA SER A 166 17.19 -9.23 -17.60
C SER A 166 16.91 -8.20 -16.49
N GLY A 167 15.67 -8.08 -16.03
CA GLY A 167 15.26 -7.08 -15.04
C GLY A 167 15.77 -7.40 -13.64
N SER A 168 16.37 -6.42 -12.98
CA SER A 168 16.89 -6.57 -11.61
C SER A 168 15.78 -6.88 -10.57
N LEU A 169 14.53 -6.55 -10.88
CA LEU A 169 13.38 -6.78 -9.99
C LEU A 169 12.78 -8.19 -10.12
N LEU A 170 13.24 -8.98 -11.08
CA LEU A 170 12.65 -10.30 -11.35
C LEU A 170 12.79 -11.26 -10.15
N HIS A 171 13.96 -11.29 -9.53
CA HIS A 171 14.30 -12.24 -8.46
C HIS A 171 14.38 -11.58 -7.06
N ILE A 172 13.72 -10.45 -6.88
CA ILE A 172 13.63 -9.83 -5.54
C ILE A 172 12.52 -10.54 -4.77
N ASP A 173 12.90 -11.17 -3.65
CA ASP A 173 12.01 -11.84 -2.69
C ASP A 173 11.93 -11.09 -1.35
N GLU A 174 12.49 -9.88 -1.28
CA GLU A 174 12.46 -9.05 -0.08
C GLU A 174 11.10 -8.36 0.05
N ASP A 175 10.61 -8.25 1.30
CA ASP A 175 9.39 -7.50 1.60
C ASP A 175 9.56 -6.02 1.26
N GLY A 176 8.60 -5.46 0.53
CA GLY A 176 8.68 -4.07 0.13
C GLY A 176 7.56 -3.62 -0.81
N ILE A 177 7.74 -2.41 -1.31
CA ILE A 177 6.82 -1.78 -2.27
C ILE A 177 7.57 -1.51 -3.56
N PHE A 178 6.99 -1.94 -4.67
CA PHE A 178 7.47 -1.63 -6.01
C PHE A 178 6.89 -0.29 -6.45
N VAL A 179 7.76 0.62 -6.83
CA VAL A 179 7.39 1.99 -7.22
C VAL A 179 7.67 2.24 -8.70
N CYS A 180 6.92 3.16 -9.29
CA CYS A 180 7.17 3.62 -10.66
C CYS A 180 8.59 4.21 -10.78
N GLY A 181 9.38 3.71 -11.71
CA GLY A 181 10.74 4.19 -11.94
C GLY A 181 10.82 5.63 -12.47
N ALA A 182 9.72 6.22 -12.92
CA ALA A 182 9.65 7.60 -13.40
C ALA A 182 9.24 8.56 -12.28
N CYS A 183 8.11 8.31 -11.60
CA CYS A 183 7.53 9.25 -10.65
C CYS A 183 7.56 8.78 -9.19
N GLY A 184 8.08 7.58 -8.91
CA GLY A 184 8.13 7.05 -7.55
C GLY A 184 6.77 6.63 -6.97
N ASN A 185 5.68 6.69 -7.76
CA ASN A 185 4.37 6.28 -7.28
C ASN A 185 4.38 4.79 -6.87
N PRO A 186 3.93 4.42 -5.67
CA PRO A 186 3.75 3.03 -5.27
C PRO A 186 2.78 2.31 -6.20
N ILE A 187 3.16 1.13 -6.72
CA ILE A 187 2.34 0.40 -7.70
C ILE A 187 1.96 -0.98 -7.19
N PHE A 188 2.92 -1.74 -6.65
CA PHE A 188 2.70 -3.09 -6.18
C PHE A 188 3.35 -3.31 -4.82
N ILE A 189 2.82 -4.26 -4.05
CA ILE A 189 3.44 -4.78 -2.82
C ILE A 189 4.10 -6.14 -3.10
N SER A 190 5.13 -6.49 -2.34
CA SER A 190 5.85 -7.76 -2.49
C SER A 190 4.93 -8.97 -2.39
N ASP A 191 3.92 -8.91 -1.54
CA ASP A 191 2.97 -10.00 -1.31
C ASP A 191 2.14 -10.38 -2.54
N SER A 192 1.97 -9.44 -3.48
CA SER A 192 1.27 -9.68 -4.75
C SER A 192 2.19 -10.22 -5.85
N LYS A 193 3.52 -10.30 -5.60
CA LYS A 193 4.49 -10.78 -6.58
C LYS A 193 4.48 -12.30 -6.67
N PHE A 194 4.50 -12.83 -7.89
CA PHE A 194 4.60 -14.27 -8.15
C PHE A 194 5.51 -14.56 -9.36
N ASP A 195 6.02 -15.78 -9.44
CA ASP A 195 6.76 -16.23 -10.61
C ASP A 195 5.80 -16.77 -11.67
N SER A 196 5.68 -16.02 -12.76
CA SER A 196 4.86 -16.42 -13.94
C SER A 196 5.65 -17.20 -14.98
N GLY A 197 6.98 -17.32 -14.83
CA GLY A 197 7.88 -17.91 -15.85
C GLY A 197 7.99 -17.07 -17.12
N SER A 198 7.42 -15.86 -17.17
CA SER A 198 7.41 -14.99 -18.37
C SER A 198 8.75 -14.30 -18.62
N GLY A 199 9.60 -14.20 -17.60
CA GLY A 199 10.87 -13.48 -17.64
C GLY A 199 10.78 -12.00 -17.22
N TRP A 200 9.60 -11.57 -16.72
CA TRP A 200 9.38 -10.24 -16.14
C TRP A 200 8.74 -10.35 -14.76
N PRO A 201 8.95 -9.37 -13.86
CA PRO A 201 8.25 -9.30 -12.58
C PRO A 201 6.74 -9.35 -12.81
N SER A 202 6.06 -10.25 -12.11
CA SER A 202 4.62 -10.45 -12.26
C SER A 202 3.92 -10.26 -10.90
N PHE A 203 2.77 -9.62 -10.94
CA PHE A 203 1.97 -9.29 -9.77
C PHE A 203 0.51 -9.66 -10.06
N ASP A 204 -0.20 -10.18 -9.08
CA ASP A 204 -1.60 -10.57 -9.23
C ASP A 204 -2.57 -9.43 -8.92
N GLU A 205 -2.10 -8.39 -8.18
CA GLU A 205 -2.87 -7.18 -7.91
C GLU A 205 -1.97 -5.95 -7.78
N ALA A 206 -2.51 -4.77 -8.12
CA ALA A 206 -1.85 -3.49 -7.90
C ALA A 206 -2.40 -2.81 -6.64
N ILE A 207 -1.62 -1.87 -6.08
CA ILE A 207 -2.10 -1.00 -4.99
C ILE A 207 -3.34 -0.23 -5.50
N PRO A 208 -4.43 -0.18 -4.73
CA PRO A 208 -5.66 0.50 -5.13
C PRO A 208 -5.45 1.94 -5.58
N GLY A 209 -5.91 2.25 -6.79
CA GLY A 209 -5.80 3.60 -7.36
C GLY A 209 -4.42 3.98 -7.89
N SER A 210 -3.44 3.08 -7.82
CA SER A 210 -2.08 3.34 -8.32
C SER A 210 -1.94 3.22 -9.83
N VAL A 211 -2.85 2.52 -10.48
CA VAL A 211 -2.83 2.25 -11.92
C VAL A 211 -4.20 2.47 -12.55
N SER A 212 -4.22 2.73 -13.84
CA SER A 212 -5.42 2.74 -14.67
C SER A 212 -5.37 1.57 -15.66
N LEU A 213 -6.52 0.94 -15.88
CA LEU A 213 -6.66 -0.20 -16.79
C LEU A 213 -7.26 0.27 -18.12
N VAL A 214 -6.54 0.07 -19.22
CA VAL A 214 -6.96 0.48 -20.56
C VAL A 214 -7.00 -0.74 -21.48
N PRO A 215 -8.11 -0.97 -22.22
CA PRO A 215 -8.15 -2.05 -23.22
C PRO A 215 -7.08 -1.84 -24.30
N ASP A 216 -6.30 -2.89 -24.58
CA ASP A 216 -5.30 -2.91 -25.67
C ASP A 216 -5.64 -4.01 -26.66
N PHE A 217 -5.90 -3.62 -27.90
CA PHE A 217 -6.20 -4.50 -29.03
C PHE A 217 -5.07 -4.56 -30.06
N SER A 218 -3.89 -4.05 -29.74
CA SER A 218 -2.75 -4.06 -30.62
C SER A 218 -2.28 -5.47 -30.97
N HIS A 219 -1.64 -5.64 -32.10
CA HIS A 219 -1.12 -6.92 -32.61
C HIS A 219 -2.14 -8.05 -32.70
N GLY A 220 -3.45 -7.74 -32.81
CA GLY A 220 -4.51 -8.75 -32.91
C GLY A 220 -4.80 -9.52 -31.62
N MET A 221 -4.29 -9.03 -30.48
CA MET A 221 -4.53 -9.59 -29.14
C MET A 221 -5.55 -8.75 -28.38
N SER A 222 -6.35 -9.38 -27.53
CA SER A 222 -7.22 -8.67 -26.59
C SER A 222 -6.55 -8.72 -25.21
N ARG A 223 -6.04 -7.57 -24.76
CA ARG A 223 -5.31 -7.41 -23.49
C ARG A 223 -5.80 -6.18 -22.76
N THR A 224 -5.37 -6.04 -21.52
CA THR A 224 -5.52 -4.80 -20.73
C THR A 224 -4.14 -4.23 -20.47
N GLU A 225 -3.90 -3.01 -20.91
CA GLU A 225 -2.69 -2.24 -20.57
C GLU A 225 -2.87 -1.65 -19.17
N VAL A 226 -1.84 -1.74 -18.35
CA VAL A 226 -1.75 -1.13 -17.02
C VAL A 226 -0.93 0.14 -17.16
N ILE A 227 -1.51 1.31 -16.85
CA ILE A 227 -0.88 2.64 -17.00
C ILE A 227 -1.02 3.48 -15.72
#